data_7346ae8fff7476b670074462c6194f76
#
_entry.id   7346ae8fff7476b670074462c6194f76
#
_cell.length_a   1.000
_cell.length_b   1.000
_cell.length_c   1.000
_cell.angle_alpha   90.00
_cell.angle_beta   90.00
_cell.angle_gamma   90.00
#
_symmetry.space_group_name_H-M   'P 1'
#
loop_
_entity.id
_entity.type
_entity.pdbx_description
1 polymer ?
#
loop_
_entity_poly.entity_id
_entity_poly.type
_entity_poly.pdbx_seq_one_letter_code
_entity_poly.pdbx_strand_id
1 'polypeptide(L)'
;ASGADESLAFESLANADRRDDWPKVLAQVMHWQSLAMVLAMLLGSAVYDPQLLNRLAAWLGLAWQFDLGTTLRFPIYLNLLTAFGVLLVSLRMREPPHAHDHVLPTTHQAWQAVLEASAWIARTPLALFVILGGLIIDSVIRLFLTFGSAYFRLIDLPEASYGLIGAGLAGIGVVVSPLARRLVTGGSVLRSYLLLAAVTGLGLLGVALNIPLWGVLFA
;
A
#
# COMPACT_ATOMS: atom_id res chain seq x y z
N ALA A 1 3.56 -4.93 -5.79
CA ALA A 1 2.61 -5.83 -6.41
C ALA A 1 2.37 -5.33 -7.83
N SER A 2 2.76 -6.11 -8.77
CA SER A 2 2.39 -5.92 -10.17
C SER A 2 0.95 -6.41 -10.27
N GLY A 3 0.05 -5.77 -11.00
CA GLY A 3 -1.33 -6.22 -11.17
C GLY A 3 -1.50 -7.65 -11.73
N ALA A 4 -0.43 -8.44 -11.79
CA ALA A 4 -0.43 -9.83 -12.23
C ALA A 4 -1.19 -10.76 -11.28
N ASP A 5 -1.09 -10.55 -9.97
CA ASP A 5 -1.84 -11.29 -8.96
C ASP A 5 -3.34 -10.96 -9.01
N GLU A 6 -3.67 -9.68 -9.24
CA GLU A 6 -5.05 -9.24 -9.44
C GLU A 6 -5.64 -9.78 -10.75
N SER A 7 -4.88 -9.78 -11.84
CA SER A 7 -5.34 -10.32 -13.12
C SER A 7 -5.59 -11.83 -13.03
N LEU A 8 -4.69 -12.59 -12.39
CA LEU A 8 -4.86 -14.02 -12.15
C LEU A 8 -6.11 -14.33 -11.31
N ALA A 9 -6.35 -13.53 -10.26
CA ALA A 9 -7.53 -13.67 -9.42
C ALA A 9 -8.82 -13.37 -10.21
N PHE A 10 -8.81 -12.31 -11.02
CA PHE A 10 -9.94 -11.95 -11.88
C PHE A 10 -10.23 -13.02 -12.93
N GLU A 11 -9.20 -13.52 -13.61
CA GLU A 11 -9.34 -14.60 -14.60
C GLU A 11 -9.86 -15.89 -13.97
N SER A 12 -9.40 -16.23 -12.77
CA SER A 12 -9.89 -17.39 -12.02
C SER A 12 -11.37 -17.27 -11.68
N LEU A 13 -11.84 -16.06 -11.30
CA LEU A 13 -13.26 -15.78 -11.08
C LEU A 13 -14.05 -15.81 -12.39
N ALA A 14 -13.48 -15.29 -13.47
CA ALA A 14 -14.11 -15.30 -14.79
C ALA A 14 -14.32 -16.72 -15.30
N ASN A 15 -13.33 -17.61 -15.12
CA ASN A 15 -13.42 -19.01 -15.50
C ASN A 15 -14.43 -19.79 -14.64
N ALA A 16 -14.68 -19.35 -13.41
CA ALA A 16 -15.71 -19.93 -12.53
C ALA A 16 -17.10 -19.30 -12.71
N ASP A 17 -17.28 -18.42 -13.72
CA ASP A 17 -18.53 -17.65 -14.00
C ASP A 17 -18.97 -16.78 -12.81
N ARG A 18 -18.00 -16.25 -12.04
CA ARG A 18 -18.20 -15.46 -10.82
C ARG A 18 -17.60 -14.06 -10.91
N ARG A 19 -17.64 -13.43 -12.08
CA ARG A 19 -17.10 -12.07 -12.32
C ARG A 19 -17.71 -11.03 -11.38
N ASP A 20 -18.96 -11.17 -11.02
CA ASP A 20 -19.68 -10.24 -10.14
C ASP A 20 -19.17 -10.26 -8.69
N ASP A 21 -18.41 -11.28 -8.30
CA ASP A 21 -17.78 -11.35 -6.99
C ASP A 21 -16.45 -10.59 -6.90
N TRP A 22 -15.91 -10.09 -8.04
CA TRP A 22 -14.65 -9.36 -8.07
C TRP A 22 -14.55 -8.20 -7.06
N PRO A 23 -15.58 -7.31 -6.93
CA PRO A 23 -15.52 -6.23 -5.96
C PRO A 23 -15.40 -6.71 -4.50
N LYS A 24 -15.98 -7.88 -4.19
CA LYS A 24 -15.88 -8.49 -2.85
C LYS A 24 -14.48 -9.02 -2.59
N VAL A 25 -13.89 -9.72 -3.57
CA VAL A 25 -12.53 -10.26 -3.49
C VAL A 25 -11.54 -9.12 -3.34
N LEU A 26 -11.66 -8.08 -4.16
CA LEU A 26 -10.78 -6.89 -4.07
C LEU A 26 -10.89 -6.21 -2.69
N ALA A 27 -12.10 -6.03 -2.17
CA ALA A 27 -12.29 -5.46 -0.83
C ALA A 27 -11.66 -6.34 0.26
N GLN A 28 -11.72 -7.65 0.13
CA GLN A 28 -11.11 -8.60 1.07
C GLN A 28 -9.58 -8.54 1.00
N VAL A 29 -9.01 -8.49 -0.20
CA VAL A 29 -7.56 -8.32 -0.39
C VAL A 29 -7.08 -7.02 0.26
N MET A 30 -7.76 -5.90 -0.01
CA MET A 30 -7.42 -4.61 0.60
C MET A 30 -7.51 -4.63 2.13
N HIS A 31 -8.51 -5.33 2.68
CA HIS A 31 -8.66 -5.48 4.13
C HIS A 31 -7.47 -6.24 4.75
N TRP A 32 -7.11 -7.40 4.18
CA TRP A 32 -5.97 -8.19 4.64
C TRP A 32 -4.64 -7.46 4.46
N GLN A 33 -4.48 -6.72 3.37
CA GLN A 33 -3.30 -5.90 3.11
C GLN A 33 -3.15 -4.81 4.17
N SER A 34 -4.24 -4.11 4.51
CA SER A 34 -4.22 -3.07 5.55
C SER A 34 -3.90 -3.67 6.92
N LEU A 35 -4.50 -4.81 7.27
CA LEU A 35 -4.21 -5.50 8.53
C LEU A 35 -2.75 -5.95 8.61
N ALA A 36 -2.22 -6.53 7.54
CA ALA A 36 -0.82 -6.92 7.44
C ALA A 36 0.12 -5.72 7.59
N MET A 37 -0.24 -4.57 7.02
CA MET A 37 0.52 -3.33 7.15
C MET A 37 0.56 -2.83 8.60
N VAL A 38 -0.58 -2.85 9.31
CA VAL A 38 -0.63 -2.51 10.74
C VAL A 38 0.30 -3.44 11.54
N LEU A 39 0.19 -4.74 11.33
CA LEU A 39 1.04 -5.73 12.02
C LEU A 39 2.53 -5.52 11.69
N ALA A 40 2.86 -5.27 10.44
CA ALA A 40 4.24 -5.02 10.02
C ALA A 40 4.83 -3.76 10.68
N MET A 41 4.04 -2.68 10.78
CA MET A 41 4.47 -1.44 11.44
C MET A 41 4.67 -1.63 12.95
N LEU A 42 3.76 -2.34 13.62
CA LEU A 42 3.88 -2.65 15.04
C LEU A 42 5.09 -3.56 15.32
N LEU A 43 5.26 -4.62 14.55
CA LEU A 43 6.40 -5.53 14.67
C LEU A 43 7.72 -4.80 14.37
N GLY A 44 7.75 -3.99 13.32
CA GLY A 44 8.91 -3.19 12.97
C GLY A 44 9.31 -2.23 14.09
N SER A 45 8.35 -1.53 14.69
CA SER A 45 8.58 -0.66 15.84
C SER A 45 9.11 -1.42 17.05
N ALA A 46 8.49 -2.56 17.38
CA ALA A 46 8.88 -3.38 18.51
C ALA A 46 10.29 -3.97 18.37
N VAL A 47 10.63 -4.41 17.18
CA VAL A 47 11.94 -5.03 16.87
C VAL A 47 13.06 -3.98 16.78
N TYR A 48 12.72 -2.74 16.48
CA TYR A 48 13.67 -1.63 16.42
C TYR A 48 14.12 -1.14 17.80
N ASP A 49 13.31 -1.33 18.86
CA ASP A 49 13.58 -0.83 20.21
C ASP A 49 14.43 -1.83 21.02
N PRO A 50 15.74 -1.53 21.28
CA PRO A 50 16.60 -2.39 22.08
C PRO A 50 16.11 -2.55 23.51
N GLN A 51 15.47 -1.53 24.09
CA GLN A 51 15.00 -1.59 25.50
C GLN A 51 13.82 -2.56 25.61
N LEU A 52 12.89 -2.55 24.66
CA LEU A 52 11.78 -3.49 24.62
C LEU A 52 12.29 -4.92 24.46
N LEU A 53 13.23 -5.14 23.54
CA LEU A 53 13.81 -6.48 23.32
C LEU A 53 14.59 -6.99 24.52
N ASN A 54 15.35 -6.14 25.19
CA ASN A 54 16.07 -6.52 26.42
C ASN A 54 15.12 -6.85 27.58
N ARG A 55 13.99 -6.14 27.70
CA ARG A 55 12.95 -6.47 28.69
C ARG A 55 12.29 -7.80 28.39
N LEU A 56 11.96 -8.06 27.12
CA LEU A 56 11.40 -9.34 26.70
C LEU A 56 12.37 -10.49 26.91
N ALA A 57 13.66 -10.31 26.59
CA ALA A 57 14.69 -11.30 26.83
C ALA A 57 14.85 -11.61 28.33
N ALA A 58 14.88 -10.58 29.19
CA ALA A 58 14.92 -10.74 30.63
C ALA A 58 13.69 -11.47 31.18
N TRP A 59 12.50 -11.16 30.67
CA TRP A 59 11.26 -11.83 31.05
C TRP A 59 11.25 -13.32 30.66
N LEU A 60 11.87 -13.66 29.52
CA LEU A 60 12.05 -15.05 29.05
C LEU A 60 13.24 -15.76 29.70
N GLY A 61 13.96 -15.10 30.62
CA GLY A 61 15.15 -15.67 31.27
C GLY A 61 16.37 -15.81 30.35
N LEU A 62 16.38 -15.10 29.23
CA LEU A 62 17.48 -15.10 28.27
C LEU A 62 18.50 -14.02 28.64
N ALA A 63 19.79 -14.42 28.74
CA ALA A 63 20.90 -13.48 29.03
C ALA A 63 21.35 -12.65 27.79
N TRP A 64 20.48 -12.48 26.80
CA TRP A 64 20.80 -11.72 25.60
C TRP A 64 20.69 -10.23 25.86
N GLN A 65 21.65 -9.49 25.33
CA GLN A 65 21.65 -8.04 25.34
C GLN A 65 21.69 -7.55 23.89
N PHE A 66 20.68 -6.78 23.54
CA PHE A 66 20.55 -6.19 22.23
C PHE A 66 20.98 -4.72 22.31
N ASP A 67 21.91 -4.35 21.44
CA ASP A 67 22.29 -2.96 21.17
C ASP A 67 21.59 -2.43 19.93
N LEU A 68 21.67 -1.12 19.72
CA LEU A 68 21.04 -0.48 18.57
C LEU A 68 21.58 -1.01 17.23
N GLY A 69 22.90 -1.32 17.18
CA GLY A 69 23.51 -1.88 15.96
C GLY A 69 22.95 -3.25 15.58
N THR A 70 22.58 -4.05 16.57
CA THR A 70 21.94 -5.37 16.36
C THR A 70 20.49 -5.21 15.95
N THR A 71 19.72 -4.35 16.63
CA THR A 71 18.29 -4.19 16.36
C THR A 71 18.02 -3.55 14.99
N LEU A 72 18.90 -2.70 14.49
CA LEU A 72 18.84 -2.14 13.13
C LEU A 72 18.88 -3.23 12.02
N ARG A 73 19.43 -4.40 12.29
CA ARG A 73 19.50 -5.51 11.32
C ARG A 73 18.23 -6.35 11.28
N PHE A 74 17.44 -6.37 12.34
CA PHE A 74 16.23 -7.20 12.41
C PHE A 74 15.18 -6.89 11.36
N PRO A 75 14.87 -5.62 11.02
CA PRO A 75 13.97 -5.32 9.90
C PRO A 75 14.43 -5.92 8.56
N ILE A 76 15.76 -6.00 8.34
CA ILE A 76 16.32 -6.60 7.13
C ILE A 76 16.05 -8.12 7.13
N TYR A 77 16.24 -8.80 8.26
CA TYR A 77 15.97 -10.23 8.39
C TYR A 77 14.47 -10.53 8.26
N LEU A 78 13.60 -9.68 8.82
CA LEU A 78 12.15 -9.80 8.64
C LEU A 78 11.75 -9.64 7.17
N ASN A 79 12.33 -8.66 6.47
CA ASN A 79 12.11 -8.48 5.04
C ASN A 79 12.59 -9.69 4.23
N LEU A 80 13.74 -10.26 4.58
CA LEU A 80 14.25 -11.47 3.91
C LEU A 80 13.31 -12.66 4.14
N LEU A 81 12.82 -12.84 5.37
CA LEU A 81 11.87 -13.90 5.70
C LEU A 81 10.55 -13.75 4.94
N THR A 82 10.01 -12.53 4.89
CA THR A 82 8.78 -12.26 4.12
C THR A 82 8.98 -12.42 2.63
N ALA A 83 10.13 -11.99 2.08
CA ALA A 83 10.48 -12.20 0.68
C ALA A 83 10.56 -13.70 0.33
N PHE A 84 11.14 -14.50 1.21
CA PHE A 84 11.17 -15.95 1.05
C PHE A 84 9.76 -16.57 1.10
N GLY A 85 8.91 -16.09 2.00
CA GLY A 85 7.49 -16.49 2.07
C GLY A 85 6.74 -16.16 0.78
N VAL A 86 6.92 -14.95 0.25
CA VAL A 86 6.34 -14.53 -1.04
C VAL A 86 6.84 -15.42 -2.18
N LEU A 87 8.13 -15.72 -2.21
CA LEU A 87 8.70 -16.62 -3.21
C LEU A 87 8.03 -18.00 -3.17
N LEU A 88 7.88 -18.60 -1.98
CA LEU A 88 7.23 -19.91 -1.83
C LEU A 88 5.76 -19.89 -2.28
N VAL A 89 5.03 -18.82 -1.98
CA VAL A 89 3.64 -18.64 -2.45
C VAL A 89 3.61 -18.50 -3.96
N SER A 90 4.47 -17.67 -4.53
CA SER A 90 4.55 -17.44 -5.99
C SER A 90 4.87 -18.72 -6.76
N LEU A 91 5.75 -19.57 -6.22
CA LEU A 91 6.06 -20.87 -6.83
C LEU A 91 4.88 -21.87 -6.81
N ARG A 92 3.90 -21.64 -5.93
CA ARG A 92 2.68 -22.46 -5.85
C ARG A 92 1.52 -21.90 -6.68
N MET A 93 1.63 -20.66 -7.16
CA MET A 93 0.62 -20.08 -8.03
C MET A 93 0.58 -20.86 -9.35
N ARG A 94 -0.60 -21.26 -9.75
CA ARG A 94 -0.85 -21.92 -11.02
C ARG A 94 -1.70 -21.01 -11.90
N GLU A 95 -1.30 -20.87 -13.13
CA GLU A 95 -2.09 -20.17 -14.12
C GLU A 95 -3.37 -20.95 -14.39
N PRO A 96 -4.57 -20.33 -14.30
CA PRO A 96 -5.81 -21.02 -14.62
C PRO A 96 -5.78 -21.43 -16.10
N PRO A 97 -6.31 -22.63 -16.46
CA PRO A 97 -6.38 -23.02 -17.85
C PRO A 97 -7.21 -21.96 -18.61
N HIS A 98 -6.60 -21.39 -19.64
CA HIS A 98 -7.26 -20.40 -20.47
C HIS A 98 -8.44 -21.09 -21.18
N ALA A 99 -9.66 -20.58 -20.96
CA ALA A 99 -10.88 -21.11 -21.56
C ALA A 99 -10.94 -20.95 -23.10
N HIS A 100 -10.01 -20.18 -23.64
CA HIS A 100 -9.85 -19.97 -25.07
C HIS A 100 -8.37 -20.15 -25.41
N ASP A 101 -8.08 -20.84 -26.52
CA ASP A 101 -6.77 -20.92 -27.19
C ASP A 101 -6.34 -19.52 -27.66
N HIS A 102 -6.04 -18.63 -26.71
CA HIS A 102 -5.39 -17.39 -27.04
C HIS A 102 -3.93 -17.73 -27.39
N VAL A 103 -3.67 -17.83 -28.66
CA VAL A 103 -2.32 -17.73 -29.21
C VAL A 103 -1.68 -16.53 -28.53
N LEU A 104 -0.61 -16.77 -27.76
CA LEU A 104 0.11 -15.71 -27.08
C LEU A 104 0.39 -14.61 -28.10
N PRO A 105 -0.05 -13.36 -27.85
CA PRO A 105 0.12 -12.30 -28.83
C PRO A 105 1.63 -12.17 -29.13
N THR A 106 1.95 -12.13 -30.40
CA THR A 106 3.33 -11.87 -30.83
C THR A 106 3.78 -10.55 -30.22
N THR A 107 5.05 -10.38 -29.91
CA THR A 107 5.61 -9.13 -29.32
C THR A 107 5.15 -7.88 -30.09
N HIS A 108 5.01 -8.01 -31.40
CA HIS A 108 4.50 -6.96 -32.27
C HIS A 108 3.01 -6.63 -31.99
N GLN A 109 2.17 -7.63 -31.81
CA GLN A 109 0.73 -7.45 -31.46
C GLN A 109 0.57 -6.82 -30.08
N ALA A 110 1.38 -7.26 -29.09
CA ALA A 110 1.40 -6.68 -27.77
C ALA A 110 1.78 -5.18 -27.81
N TRP A 111 2.80 -4.84 -28.63
CA TRP A 111 3.21 -3.44 -28.83
C TRP A 111 2.13 -2.59 -29.53
N GLN A 112 1.48 -3.13 -30.53
CA GLN A 112 0.34 -2.46 -31.18
C GLN A 112 -0.80 -2.21 -30.21
N ALA A 113 -1.16 -3.20 -29.37
CA ALA A 113 -2.19 -3.03 -28.36
C ALA A 113 -1.85 -1.92 -27.35
N VAL A 114 -0.58 -1.80 -26.95
CA VAL A 114 -0.11 -0.71 -26.08
C VAL A 114 -0.27 0.66 -26.77
N LEU A 115 0.11 0.75 -28.05
CA LEU A 115 -0.02 2.01 -28.81
C LEU A 115 -1.49 2.40 -29.03
N GLU A 116 -2.35 1.45 -29.35
CA GLU A 116 -3.79 1.67 -29.51
C GLU A 116 -4.43 2.11 -28.19
N ALA A 117 -4.11 1.44 -27.07
CA ALA A 117 -4.57 1.83 -25.74
C ALA A 117 -4.08 3.24 -25.37
N SER A 118 -2.82 3.55 -25.63
CA SER A 118 -2.25 4.87 -25.37
C SER A 118 -2.94 5.97 -26.21
N ALA A 119 -3.19 5.69 -27.47
CA ALA A 119 -3.91 6.61 -28.34
C ALA A 119 -5.38 6.81 -27.92
N TRP A 120 -6.03 5.74 -27.45
CA TRP A 120 -7.38 5.83 -26.90
C TRP A 120 -7.44 6.67 -25.64
N ILE A 121 -6.51 6.46 -24.70
CA ILE A 121 -6.38 7.26 -23.47
C ILE A 121 -6.20 8.75 -23.80
N ALA A 122 -5.28 9.06 -24.74
CA ALA A 122 -5.02 10.44 -25.15
C ALA A 122 -6.22 11.13 -25.80
N ARG A 123 -7.08 10.37 -26.48
CA ARG A 123 -8.30 10.87 -27.13
C ARG A 123 -9.51 10.93 -26.20
N THR A 124 -9.46 10.28 -25.04
CA THR A 124 -10.56 10.21 -24.08
C THR A 124 -10.27 11.13 -22.89
N PRO A 125 -10.78 12.38 -22.84
CA PRO A 125 -10.41 13.35 -21.82
C PRO A 125 -10.65 12.88 -20.39
N LEU A 126 -11.73 12.11 -20.16
CA LEU A 126 -12.02 11.55 -18.85
C LEU A 126 -10.97 10.51 -18.42
N ALA A 127 -10.56 9.61 -19.33
CA ALA A 127 -9.54 8.60 -19.02
C ALA A 127 -8.19 9.27 -18.73
N LEU A 128 -7.80 10.25 -19.55
CA LEU A 128 -6.57 11.01 -19.35
C LEU A 128 -6.59 11.76 -18.01
N PHE A 129 -7.69 12.42 -17.67
CA PHE A 129 -7.86 13.13 -16.41
C PHE A 129 -7.74 12.18 -15.19
N VAL A 130 -8.39 11.01 -15.25
CA VAL A 130 -8.33 10.02 -14.17
C VAL A 130 -6.91 9.47 -13.99
N ILE A 131 -6.24 9.14 -15.08
CA ILE A 131 -4.88 8.59 -15.05
C ILE A 131 -3.88 9.64 -14.54
N LEU A 132 -3.89 10.85 -15.11
CA LEU A 132 -2.95 11.91 -14.70
C LEU A 132 -3.21 12.35 -13.26
N GLY A 133 -4.48 12.53 -12.88
CA GLY A 133 -4.85 12.85 -11.49
C GLY A 133 -4.42 11.78 -10.52
N GLY A 134 -4.62 10.50 -10.86
CA GLY A 134 -4.15 9.37 -10.06
C GLY A 134 -2.64 9.35 -9.90
N LEU A 135 -1.88 9.56 -10.99
CA LEU A 135 -0.42 9.63 -10.97
C LEU A 135 0.11 10.77 -10.09
N ILE A 136 -0.51 11.94 -10.16
CA ILE A 136 -0.11 13.09 -9.34
C ILE A 136 -0.34 12.78 -7.86
N ILE A 137 -1.52 12.30 -7.50
CA ILE A 137 -1.87 11.97 -6.11
C ILE A 137 -0.99 10.84 -5.57
N ASP A 138 -0.79 9.76 -6.34
CA ASP A 138 0.10 8.65 -5.96
C ASP A 138 1.55 9.14 -5.77
N SER A 139 2.04 10.01 -6.64
CA SER A 139 3.38 10.59 -6.52
C SER A 139 3.54 11.41 -5.24
N VAL A 140 2.54 12.20 -4.85
CA VAL A 140 2.55 12.97 -3.61
C VAL A 140 2.57 12.04 -2.40
N ILE A 141 1.72 11.00 -2.39
CA ILE A 141 1.67 10.01 -1.30
C ILE A 141 3.01 9.30 -1.17
N ARG A 142 3.61 8.84 -2.26
CA ARG A 142 4.92 8.17 -2.26
C ARG A 142 6.04 9.08 -1.78
N LEU A 143 6.01 10.35 -2.19
CA LEU A 143 6.96 11.35 -1.72
C LEU A 143 6.87 11.49 -0.19
N PHE A 144 5.64 11.61 0.34
CA PHE A 144 5.42 11.70 1.77
C PHE A 144 5.85 10.43 2.51
N LEU A 145 5.54 9.25 2.00
CA LEU A 145 6.00 7.98 2.59
C LEU A 145 7.54 7.88 2.62
N THR A 146 8.21 8.44 1.61
CA THR A 146 9.68 8.44 1.54
C THR A 146 10.30 9.42 2.53
N PHE A 147 9.75 10.62 2.66
CA PHE A 147 10.28 11.68 3.51
C PHE A 147 9.61 11.79 4.89
N GLY A 148 8.62 10.95 5.18
CA GLY A 148 7.83 11.00 6.41
C GLY A 148 8.69 10.95 7.68
N SER A 149 9.71 10.09 7.72
CA SER A 149 10.62 10.01 8.86
C SER A 149 11.45 11.29 9.05
N ALA A 150 11.88 11.95 7.98
CA ALA A 150 12.56 13.23 8.03
C ALA A 150 11.62 14.34 8.51
N TYR A 151 10.36 14.32 8.06
CA TYR A 151 9.34 15.25 8.53
C TYR A 151 9.04 15.06 10.03
N PHE A 152 8.91 13.82 10.51
CA PHE A 152 8.69 13.54 11.93
C PHE A 152 9.83 14.04 12.83
N ARG A 153 11.08 13.99 12.36
CA ARG A 153 12.22 14.63 13.04
C ARG A 153 12.10 16.15 13.05
N LEU A 154 11.63 16.74 11.95
CA LEU A 154 11.49 18.20 11.82
C LEU A 154 10.46 18.78 12.80
N ILE A 155 9.43 17.99 13.15
CA ILE A 155 8.40 18.36 14.13
C ILE A 155 8.67 17.82 15.53
N ASP A 156 9.91 17.44 15.84
CA ASP A 156 10.40 16.97 17.14
C ASP A 156 9.68 15.75 17.72
N LEU A 157 9.20 14.84 16.85
CA LEU A 157 8.60 13.58 17.28
C LEU A 157 9.67 12.57 17.71
N PRO A 158 9.46 11.88 18.86
CA PRO A 158 10.36 10.80 19.28
C PRO A 158 10.42 9.67 18.25
N GLU A 159 11.59 9.19 17.89
CA GLU A 159 11.77 8.13 16.89
C GLU A 159 11.00 6.83 17.25
N ALA A 160 10.91 6.52 18.54
CA ALA A 160 10.13 5.37 19.04
C ALA A 160 8.63 5.45 18.70
N SER A 161 8.08 6.64 18.40
CA SER A 161 6.67 6.82 18.04
C SER A 161 6.36 6.59 16.56
N TYR A 162 7.37 6.56 15.68
CA TYR A 162 7.15 6.50 14.22
C TYR A 162 6.37 5.25 13.78
N GLY A 163 6.70 4.08 14.35
CA GLY A 163 6.00 2.85 14.07
C GLY A 163 4.55 2.85 14.55
N LEU A 164 4.28 3.45 15.72
CA LEU A 164 2.92 3.61 16.25
C LEU A 164 2.08 4.55 15.39
N ILE A 165 2.68 5.66 14.93
CA ILE A 165 2.03 6.60 14.00
C ILE A 165 1.73 5.90 12.68
N GLY A 166 2.69 5.18 12.11
CA GLY A 166 2.49 4.40 10.89
C GLY A 166 1.39 3.34 11.04
N ALA A 167 1.34 2.64 12.17
CA ALA A 167 0.27 1.69 12.49
C ALA A 167 -1.10 2.40 12.63
N GLY A 168 -1.14 3.57 13.24
CA GLY A 168 -2.35 4.39 13.37
C GLY A 168 -2.88 4.82 12.00
N LEU A 169 -2.01 5.33 11.13
CA LEU A 169 -2.36 5.73 9.77
C LEU A 169 -2.86 4.54 8.94
N ALA A 170 -2.19 3.39 9.02
CA ALA A 170 -2.65 2.17 8.37
C ALA A 170 -4.01 1.70 8.91
N GLY A 171 -4.24 1.84 10.23
CA GLY A 171 -5.52 1.54 10.89
C GLY A 171 -6.66 2.44 10.40
N ILE A 172 -6.40 3.73 10.18
CA ILE A 172 -7.36 4.66 9.55
C ILE A 172 -7.77 4.13 8.18
N GLY A 173 -6.83 3.61 7.38
CA GLY A 173 -7.11 3.00 6.08
C GLY A 173 -8.13 1.86 6.15
N VAL A 174 -8.07 1.03 7.19
CA VAL A 174 -9.05 -0.06 7.41
C VAL A 174 -10.46 0.47 7.58
N VAL A 175 -10.62 1.57 8.34
CA VAL A 175 -11.93 2.19 8.64
C VAL A 175 -12.44 3.02 7.46
N VAL A 176 -11.57 3.74 6.78
CA VAL A 176 -11.93 4.64 5.67
C VAL A 176 -12.30 3.88 4.41
N SER A 177 -11.70 2.70 4.17
CA SER A 177 -11.98 1.90 2.96
C SER A 177 -13.47 1.60 2.72
N PRO A 178 -14.27 1.12 3.71
CA PRO A 178 -15.70 0.91 3.51
C PRO A 178 -16.49 2.21 3.35
N LEU A 179 -16.04 3.30 3.98
CA LEU A 179 -16.65 4.63 3.86
C LEU A 179 -16.41 5.22 2.46
N ALA A 180 -15.19 5.12 1.94
CA ALA A 180 -14.83 5.54 0.60
C ALA A 180 -15.70 4.84 -0.46
N ARG A 181 -15.94 3.54 -0.30
CA ARG A 181 -16.85 2.80 -1.18
C ARG A 181 -18.26 3.38 -1.21
N ARG A 182 -18.81 3.78 -0.06
CA ARG A 182 -20.16 4.41 0.02
C ARG A 182 -20.19 5.77 -0.68
N LEU A 183 -19.11 6.54 -0.60
CA LEU A 183 -18.99 7.85 -1.25
C LEU A 183 -18.88 7.72 -2.77
N VAL A 184 -18.19 6.69 -3.26
CA VAL A 184 -17.96 6.47 -4.69
C VAL A 184 -19.21 5.90 -5.38
N THR A 185 -19.97 5.01 -4.74
CA THR A 185 -21.16 4.37 -5.33
C THR A 185 -22.31 5.33 -5.61
N GLY A 186 -22.32 6.55 -5.04
CA GLY A 186 -23.39 7.55 -5.24
C GLY A 186 -22.92 8.85 -5.93
N GLY A 187 -21.64 8.99 -6.28
CA GLY A 187 -21.06 10.26 -6.75
C GLY A 187 -20.54 10.24 -8.19
N SER A 188 -20.39 11.44 -8.77
CA SER A 188 -19.66 11.58 -10.03
C SER A 188 -18.16 11.40 -9.80
N VAL A 189 -17.45 10.83 -10.78
CA VAL A 189 -15.98 10.64 -10.77
C VAL A 189 -15.27 11.98 -10.46
N LEU A 190 -15.70 13.06 -11.08
CA LEU A 190 -15.13 14.39 -10.85
C LEU A 190 -15.25 14.83 -9.39
N ARG A 191 -16.41 14.62 -8.75
CA ARG A 191 -16.62 14.99 -7.35
C ARG A 191 -15.69 14.21 -6.42
N SER A 192 -15.52 12.92 -6.66
CA SER A 192 -14.61 12.06 -5.88
C SER A 192 -13.16 12.53 -6.01
N TYR A 193 -12.73 12.88 -7.22
CA TYR A 193 -11.40 13.43 -7.47
C TYR A 193 -11.17 14.79 -6.83
N LEU A 194 -12.13 15.70 -6.92
CA LEU A 194 -12.02 17.03 -6.29
C LEU A 194 -11.94 16.90 -4.76
N LEU A 195 -12.72 16.01 -4.17
CA LEU A 195 -12.67 15.74 -2.75
C LEU A 195 -11.29 15.19 -2.34
N LEU A 196 -10.77 14.20 -3.08
CA LEU A 196 -9.47 13.61 -2.82
C LEU A 196 -8.35 14.67 -2.97
N ALA A 197 -8.38 15.48 -4.02
CA ALA A 197 -7.42 16.55 -4.24
C ALA A 197 -7.49 17.61 -3.13
N ALA A 198 -8.69 17.96 -2.67
CA ALA A 198 -8.88 18.91 -1.57
C ALA A 198 -8.31 18.38 -0.25
N VAL A 199 -8.60 17.12 0.09
CA VAL A 199 -8.06 16.48 1.31
C VAL A 199 -6.54 16.39 1.25
N THR A 200 -5.97 15.93 0.13
CA THR A 200 -4.52 15.87 -0.07
C THR A 200 -3.88 17.25 0.00
N GLY A 201 -4.49 18.26 -0.64
CA GLY A 201 -4.00 19.63 -0.61
C GLY A 201 -4.03 20.25 0.80
N LEU A 202 -5.09 20.02 1.56
CA LEU A 202 -5.18 20.48 2.96
C LEU A 202 -4.14 19.77 3.84
N GLY A 203 -3.94 18.46 3.66
CA GLY A 203 -2.89 17.71 4.34
C GLY A 203 -1.50 18.30 4.08
N LEU A 204 -1.15 18.53 2.80
CA LEU A 204 0.12 19.14 2.41
C LEU A 204 0.33 20.54 3.00
N LEU A 205 -0.70 21.37 3.00
CA LEU A 205 -0.64 22.69 3.64
C LEU A 205 -0.41 22.57 5.14
N GLY A 206 -1.08 21.64 5.81
CA GLY A 206 -0.86 21.37 7.22
C GLY A 206 0.56 20.89 7.53
N VAL A 207 1.10 19.98 6.70
CA VAL A 207 2.50 19.54 6.79
C VAL A 207 3.47 20.70 6.61
N ALA A 208 3.20 21.62 5.67
CA ALA A 208 4.04 22.78 5.41
C ALA A 208 4.12 23.79 6.59
N LEU A 209 3.14 23.76 7.49
CA LEU A 209 3.14 24.62 8.70
C LEU A 209 4.16 24.19 9.75
N ASN A 210 4.72 22.99 9.65
CA ASN A 210 5.74 22.43 10.56
C ASN A 210 5.39 22.59 12.05
N ILE A 211 4.13 22.33 12.43
CA ILE A 211 3.68 22.51 13.80
C ILE A 211 4.28 21.40 14.68
N PRO A 212 5.08 21.74 15.72
CA PRO A 212 5.69 20.73 16.58
C PRO A 212 4.65 19.78 17.17
N LEU A 213 4.92 18.48 17.16
CA LEU A 213 4.08 17.37 17.62
C LEU A 213 2.71 17.24 16.91
N TRP A 214 2.00 18.34 16.70
CA TRP A 214 0.67 18.34 16.09
C TRP A 214 0.68 18.20 14.57
N GLY A 215 1.83 18.44 13.95
CA GLY A 215 2.01 18.25 12.50
C GLY A 215 1.68 16.84 12.01
N VAL A 216 1.76 15.85 12.90
CA VAL A 216 1.39 14.45 12.61
C VAL A 216 -0.08 14.28 12.21
N LEU A 217 -0.97 15.17 12.62
CA LEU A 217 -2.38 15.11 12.26
C LEU A 217 -2.65 15.44 10.78
N PHE A 218 -1.68 16.04 10.11
CA PHE A 218 -1.74 16.40 8.69
C PHE A 218 -0.98 15.42 7.79
N ALA A 219 -0.22 14.52 8.38
CA ALA A 219 0.56 13.49 7.72
C ALA A 219 -0.29 12.25 7.43
#